data_12c7da2be931f13783f3fb98bcd6e105
#
_entry.id   12c7da2be931f13783f3fb98bcd6e105
#
_cell.length_a   1.000
_cell.length_b   1.000
_cell.length_c   1.000
_cell.angle_alpha   90.00
_cell.angle_beta   90.00
_cell.angle_gamma   90.00
#
_symmetry.space_group_name_H-M   'P 1'
#
loop_
_entity.id
_entity.type
_entity.pdbx_description
1 polymer ?
#
loop_
_entity_poly.entity_id
_entity_poly.type
_entity_poly.pdbx_seq_one_letter_code
_entity_poly.pdbx_strand_id
1 'polypeptide(L)'
;MEYVRHVDFGAIERSGADERITQPLLDYASGAQSCTINCIKTPAGGGSPAGMDGHDVDQIFYILRGTMRIEIEGKEYDCGPGSLIVFPAGVRHRNWNAASEPTVHLAFNTPLPDPNKPFARSV
;
A
#
# COMPACT_ATOMS: atom_id res chain seq x y z
N MET A 1 -6.45 18.31 15.79
CA MET A 1 -6.38 17.49 14.59
C MET A 1 -6.27 18.37 13.35
N GLU A 2 -5.39 18.04 12.44
CA GLU A 2 -5.35 18.67 11.14
C GLU A 2 -6.34 17.98 10.20
N TYR A 3 -7.23 18.74 9.59
CA TYR A 3 -8.24 18.19 8.71
C TYR A 3 -7.79 18.05 7.25
N VAL A 4 -6.80 18.81 6.84
CA VAL A 4 -6.27 18.76 5.45
C VAL A 4 -4.83 18.31 5.51
N ARG A 5 -4.51 17.27 4.73
CA ARG A 5 -3.19 16.65 4.71
C ARG A 5 -2.75 16.44 3.28
N HIS A 6 -1.45 16.44 3.07
CA HIS A 6 -0.89 16.37 1.73
C HIS A 6 0.16 15.28 1.63
N VAL A 7 0.20 14.61 0.49
CA VAL A 7 1.36 13.81 0.11
C VAL A 7 2.48 14.78 -0.24
N ASP A 8 3.67 14.54 0.30
CA ASP A 8 4.87 15.28 -0.09
C ASP A 8 5.50 14.58 -1.30
N PHE A 9 5.03 14.94 -2.49
CA PHE A 9 5.56 14.39 -3.73
C PHE A 9 7.00 14.82 -3.98
N GLY A 10 7.38 16.01 -3.52
CA GLY A 10 8.76 16.48 -3.63
C GLY A 10 9.75 15.56 -2.89
N ALA A 11 9.40 15.14 -1.69
CA ALA A 11 10.23 14.20 -0.94
C ALA A 11 10.35 12.85 -1.67
N ILE A 12 9.26 12.38 -2.27
CA ILE A 12 9.27 11.14 -3.05
C ILE A 12 10.20 11.29 -4.27
N GLU A 13 10.12 12.40 -4.99
CA GLU A 13 10.95 12.63 -6.17
C GLU A 13 12.44 12.78 -5.85
N ARG A 14 12.77 13.33 -4.66
CA ARG A 14 14.15 13.50 -4.21
C ARG A 14 14.74 12.22 -3.62
N SER A 15 13.92 11.21 -3.35
CA SER A 15 14.38 9.97 -2.75
C SER A 15 15.24 9.14 -3.71
N GLY A 16 16.08 8.27 -3.16
CA GLY A 16 16.92 7.37 -3.95
C GLY A 16 16.09 6.33 -4.73
N ALA A 17 16.68 5.84 -5.84
CA ALA A 17 15.99 4.88 -6.72
C ALA A 17 15.56 3.62 -5.98
N ASP A 18 16.36 3.16 -5.00
CA ASP A 18 16.10 1.95 -4.24
C ASP A 18 15.43 2.21 -2.88
N GLU A 19 15.05 3.46 -2.61
CA GLU A 19 14.48 3.85 -1.33
C GLU A 19 12.97 3.66 -1.31
N ARG A 20 12.49 2.94 -0.31
CA ARG A 20 11.06 2.86 -0.01
C ARG A 20 10.67 4.02 0.88
N ILE A 21 9.55 4.69 0.55
CA ILE A 21 9.00 5.79 1.34
C ILE A 21 7.60 5.41 1.79
N THR A 22 7.31 5.63 3.06
CA THR A 22 5.95 5.55 3.59
C THR A 22 5.62 6.89 4.25
N GLN A 23 4.58 7.55 3.76
CA GLN A 23 4.08 8.80 4.34
C GLN A 23 2.70 8.54 4.94
N PRO A 24 2.58 8.49 6.28
CA PRO A 24 1.27 8.37 6.92
C PRO A 24 0.45 9.63 6.69
N LEU A 25 -0.77 9.46 6.17
CA LEU A 25 -1.73 10.54 6.02
C LEU A 25 -2.76 10.51 7.14
N LEU A 26 -3.13 9.32 7.58
CA LEU A 26 -4.05 9.12 8.68
C LEU A 26 -3.64 7.85 9.43
N ASP A 27 -3.25 8.03 10.69
CA ASP A 27 -2.85 6.94 11.58
C ASP A 27 -3.37 7.18 13.01
N TYR A 28 -3.02 6.29 13.93
CA TYR A 28 -3.48 6.39 15.31
C TYR A 28 -3.04 7.70 15.98
N ALA A 29 -1.81 8.14 15.71
CA ALA A 29 -1.27 9.36 16.31
C ALA A 29 -1.89 10.63 15.72
N SER A 30 -2.44 10.55 14.52
CA SER A 30 -3.00 11.69 13.79
C SER A 30 -4.53 11.71 13.74
N GLY A 31 -5.21 10.86 14.50
CA GLY A 31 -6.66 10.91 14.68
C GLY A 31 -7.46 9.91 13.88
N ALA A 32 -6.86 8.77 13.45
CA ALA A 32 -7.60 7.72 12.79
C ALA A 32 -8.71 7.15 13.70
N GLN A 33 -9.92 7.05 13.17
CA GLN A 33 -11.08 6.51 13.89
C GLN A 33 -11.73 5.33 13.17
N SER A 34 -11.59 5.23 11.86
CA SER A 34 -12.27 4.18 11.07
C SER A 34 -11.35 3.53 10.04
N CYS A 35 -10.22 4.14 9.71
CA CYS A 35 -9.26 3.61 8.75
C CYS A 35 -7.89 4.22 8.95
N THR A 36 -6.86 3.59 8.38
CA THR A 36 -5.54 4.20 8.22
C THR A 36 -5.28 4.44 6.74
N ILE A 37 -4.49 5.47 6.44
CA ILE A 37 -4.16 5.83 5.05
C ILE A 37 -2.67 6.19 4.99
N ASN A 38 -1.95 5.54 4.09
CA ASN A 38 -0.56 5.83 3.81
C ASN A 38 -0.35 6.10 2.33
N CYS A 39 0.59 6.96 2.00
CA CYS A 39 1.14 7.03 0.65
C CYS A 39 2.47 6.30 0.64
N ILE A 40 2.64 5.36 -0.28
CA ILE A 40 3.79 4.47 -0.32
C ILE A 40 4.47 4.54 -1.69
N LYS A 41 5.77 4.81 -1.67
CA LYS A 41 6.64 4.61 -2.82
C LYS A 41 7.30 3.24 -2.69
N THR A 42 7.22 2.41 -3.73
CA THR A 42 7.88 1.11 -3.79
C THR A 42 8.90 1.12 -4.93
N PRO A 43 10.19 0.91 -4.64
CA PRO A 43 11.21 0.84 -5.68
C PRO A 43 11.05 -0.41 -6.54
N ALA A 44 11.74 -0.44 -7.67
CA ALA A 44 11.78 -1.61 -8.53
C ALA A 44 12.21 -2.86 -7.73
N GLY A 45 11.50 -3.96 -7.88
CA GLY A 45 11.75 -5.21 -7.15
C GLY A 45 11.19 -5.23 -5.73
N GLY A 46 10.69 -4.10 -5.24
CA GLY A 46 10.12 -4.01 -3.89
C GLY A 46 8.73 -4.60 -3.78
N GLY A 47 8.23 -4.70 -2.54
CA GLY A 47 6.95 -5.31 -2.23
C GLY A 47 7.11 -6.75 -1.76
N SER A 48 6.17 -7.63 -2.13
CA SER A 48 6.15 -9.04 -1.71
C SER A 48 6.19 -9.98 -2.92
N PRO A 49 7.32 -10.03 -3.66
CA PRO A 49 7.37 -10.81 -4.91
C PRO A 49 7.38 -12.33 -4.70
N ALA A 50 7.74 -12.81 -3.51
CA ALA A 50 7.95 -14.23 -3.25
C ALA A 50 7.08 -14.80 -2.11
N GLY A 51 6.11 -14.06 -1.62
CA GLY A 51 5.27 -14.51 -0.53
C GLY A 51 3.82 -14.09 -0.73
N MET A 52 2.93 -14.71 0.04
CA MET A 52 1.52 -14.33 0.06
C MET A 52 1.20 -13.83 1.47
N ASP A 53 0.45 -12.74 1.54
CA ASP A 53 0.03 -12.12 2.79
C ASP A 53 -1.48 -12.16 2.94
N GLY A 54 -1.94 -12.05 4.17
CA GLY A 54 -3.34 -11.85 4.50
C GLY A 54 -3.46 -10.81 5.62
N HIS A 55 -4.58 -10.12 5.66
CA HIS A 55 -4.85 -9.09 6.64
C HIS A 55 -6.19 -9.34 7.31
N ASP A 56 -6.36 -8.86 8.56
CA ASP A 56 -7.62 -8.97 9.28
C ASP A 56 -8.65 -7.92 8.87
N VAL A 57 -8.23 -6.96 8.05
CA VAL A 57 -9.08 -5.87 7.57
C VAL A 57 -9.02 -5.82 6.04
N ASP A 58 -9.94 -5.12 5.42
CA ASP A 58 -9.84 -4.84 3.99
C ASP A 58 -8.69 -3.87 3.75
N GLN A 59 -7.91 -4.15 2.71
CA GLN A 59 -6.87 -3.24 2.24
C GLN A 59 -7.22 -2.78 0.84
N ILE A 60 -7.13 -1.48 0.61
CA ILE A 60 -7.50 -0.88 -0.67
C ILE A 60 -6.32 -0.04 -1.15
N PHE A 61 -5.87 -0.30 -2.38
CA PHE A 61 -4.83 0.48 -3.02
C PHE A 61 -5.41 1.32 -4.15
N TYR A 62 -4.91 2.54 -4.27
CA TYR A 62 -5.16 3.38 -5.43
C TYR A 62 -3.82 3.80 -6.01
N ILE A 63 -3.55 3.40 -7.27
CA ILE A 63 -2.26 3.61 -7.91
C ILE A 63 -2.20 5.03 -8.46
N LEU A 64 -1.17 5.78 -8.04
CA LEU A 64 -0.92 7.14 -8.50
C LEU A 64 0.11 7.18 -9.62
N ARG A 65 1.16 6.35 -9.52
CA ARG A 65 2.27 6.30 -10.50
C ARG A 65 2.81 4.90 -10.64
N GLY A 66 3.31 4.59 -11.82
CA GLY A 66 3.94 3.30 -12.09
C GLY A 66 2.95 2.18 -12.26
N THR A 67 3.46 0.96 -12.41
CA THR A 67 2.65 -0.24 -12.58
C THR A 67 3.00 -1.24 -11.51
N MET A 68 2.00 -1.59 -10.69
CA MET A 68 2.14 -2.58 -9.63
C MET A 68 1.59 -3.92 -10.11
N ARG A 69 2.32 -5.00 -9.87
CA ARG A 69 1.81 -6.34 -10.12
C ARG A 69 1.15 -6.87 -8.86
N ILE A 70 -0.01 -7.48 -9.04
CA ILE A 70 -0.86 -8.02 -7.97
C ILE A 70 -1.14 -9.48 -8.29
N GLU A 71 -1.10 -10.33 -7.27
CA GLU A 71 -1.67 -11.68 -7.36
C GLU A 71 -2.74 -11.83 -6.29
N ILE A 72 -3.95 -12.20 -6.70
CA ILE A 72 -5.08 -12.47 -5.81
C ILE A 72 -5.72 -13.78 -6.26
N GLU A 73 -5.81 -14.76 -5.35
CA GLU A 73 -6.45 -16.05 -5.62
C GLU A 73 -5.92 -16.73 -6.89
N GLY A 74 -4.62 -16.66 -7.11
CA GLY A 74 -3.96 -17.30 -8.24
C GLY A 74 -4.01 -16.51 -9.54
N LYS A 75 -4.63 -15.35 -9.57
CA LYS A 75 -4.67 -14.47 -10.76
C LYS A 75 -3.73 -13.30 -10.58
N GLU A 76 -2.99 -12.98 -11.63
CA GLU A 76 -2.08 -11.84 -11.67
C GLU A 76 -2.67 -10.71 -12.49
N TYR A 77 -2.38 -9.48 -12.04
CA TYR A 77 -2.82 -8.25 -12.68
C TYR A 77 -1.67 -7.25 -12.70
N ASP A 78 -1.55 -6.51 -13.79
CA ASP A 78 -0.71 -5.32 -13.87
C ASP A 78 -1.61 -4.09 -13.72
N CYS A 79 -1.35 -3.30 -12.67
CA CYS A 79 -2.20 -2.19 -12.29
C CYS A 79 -1.45 -0.87 -12.45
N GLY A 80 -1.83 -0.10 -13.46
CA GLY A 80 -1.27 1.22 -13.72
C GLY A 80 -2.00 2.34 -12.99
N PRO A 81 -1.62 3.62 -13.27
CA PRO A 81 -2.23 4.77 -12.63
C PRO A 81 -3.75 4.81 -12.80
N GLY A 82 -4.46 5.13 -11.72
CA GLY A 82 -5.92 5.14 -11.70
C GLY A 82 -6.55 3.80 -11.35
N SER A 83 -5.76 2.73 -11.19
CA SER A 83 -6.29 1.43 -10.77
C SER A 83 -6.64 1.45 -9.29
N LEU A 84 -7.82 0.94 -8.95
CA LEU A 84 -8.24 0.65 -7.59
C LEU A 84 -8.18 -0.85 -7.37
N ILE A 85 -7.50 -1.28 -6.31
CA ILE A 85 -7.35 -2.69 -5.98
C ILE A 85 -7.95 -2.91 -4.59
N VAL A 86 -8.77 -3.94 -4.45
CA VAL A 86 -9.35 -4.32 -3.17
C VAL A 86 -8.83 -5.68 -2.77
N PHE A 87 -8.22 -5.75 -1.58
CA PHE A 87 -7.86 -7.00 -0.94
C PHE A 87 -8.82 -7.21 0.24
N PRO A 88 -9.88 -8.01 0.08
CA PRO A 88 -10.79 -8.29 1.19
C PRO A 88 -10.07 -8.94 2.36
N ALA A 89 -10.57 -8.71 3.57
CA ALA A 89 -10.02 -9.32 4.78
C ALA A 89 -9.89 -10.83 4.60
N GLY A 90 -8.74 -11.38 4.96
CA GLY A 90 -8.45 -12.81 4.89
C GLY A 90 -8.05 -13.34 3.51
N VAL A 91 -8.17 -12.56 2.44
CA VAL A 91 -7.78 -13.06 1.12
C VAL A 91 -6.27 -13.15 1.00
N ARG A 92 -5.80 -14.25 0.40
CA ARG A 92 -4.37 -14.41 0.09
C ARG A 92 -4.02 -13.54 -1.10
N HIS A 93 -2.99 -12.72 -0.93
CA HIS A 93 -2.53 -11.85 -1.99
C HIS A 93 -1.06 -11.52 -1.87
N ARG A 94 -0.48 -11.02 -2.93
CA ARG A 94 0.81 -10.35 -2.91
C ARG A 94 0.80 -9.18 -3.88
N ASN A 95 1.67 -8.23 -3.62
CA ASN A 95 1.86 -7.08 -4.48
C ASN A 95 3.34 -6.75 -4.56
N TRP A 96 3.82 -6.41 -5.75
CA TRP A 96 5.23 -6.05 -5.94
C TRP A 96 5.39 -5.19 -7.17
N ASN A 97 6.55 -4.55 -7.25
CA ASN A 97 6.92 -3.74 -8.39
C ASN A 97 7.86 -4.57 -9.29
N ALA A 98 7.31 -5.15 -10.35
CA ALA A 98 8.07 -5.93 -11.33
C ALA A 98 8.67 -5.05 -12.45
N ALA A 99 8.36 -3.76 -12.47
CA ALA A 99 8.84 -2.81 -13.47
C ALA A 99 10.18 -2.19 -13.05
N SER A 100 10.79 -1.40 -13.94
CA SER A 100 12.04 -0.69 -13.68
C SER A 100 11.84 0.68 -13.02
N GLU A 101 10.61 1.20 -13.03
CA GLU A 101 10.26 2.48 -12.43
C GLU A 101 9.61 2.26 -11.07
N PRO A 102 9.74 3.21 -10.12
CA PRO A 102 9.05 3.09 -8.84
C PRO A 102 7.53 3.21 -9.01
N THR A 103 6.79 2.61 -8.08
CA THR A 103 5.35 2.81 -7.96
C THR A 103 5.05 3.75 -6.80
N VAL A 104 3.97 4.50 -6.91
CA VAL A 104 3.42 5.32 -5.82
C VAL A 104 1.94 5.02 -5.71
N HIS A 105 1.50 4.64 -4.53
CA HIS A 105 0.09 4.31 -4.30
C HIS A 105 -0.38 4.79 -2.94
N LEU A 106 -1.70 4.98 -2.82
CA LEU A 106 -2.37 5.15 -1.54
C LEU A 106 -2.82 3.79 -1.03
N ALA A 107 -2.60 3.54 0.25
CA ALA A 107 -3.03 2.31 0.91
C ALA A 107 -3.99 2.66 2.05
N PHE A 108 -5.20 2.13 1.96
CA PHE A 108 -6.26 2.29 2.96
C PHE A 108 -6.46 0.96 3.67
N ASN A 109 -6.59 0.99 4.99
CA ASN A 109 -6.91 -0.19 5.78
C ASN A 109 -8.18 0.10 6.59
N THR A 110 -9.24 -0.69 6.38
CA THR A 110 -10.54 -0.45 6.98
C THR A 110 -11.27 -1.78 7.28
N PRO A 111 -11.96 -1.92 8.43
CA PRO A 111 -12.02 -0.98 9.54
C PRO A 111 -10.64 -0.74 10.15
N LEU A 112 -10.57 0.13 11.16
CA LEU A 112 -9.30 0.48 11.79
C LEU A 112 -8.58 -0.78 12.29
N PRO A 113 -7.33 -1.05 11.84
CA PRO A 113 -6.60 -2.23 12.30
C PRO A 113 -6.34 -2.21 13.81
N ASP A 114 -6.35 -3.39 14.44
CA ASP A 114 -6.03 -3.51 15.86
C ASP A 114 -4.53 -3.30 16.06
N PRO A 115 -4.09 -2.26 16.80
CA PRO A 115 -2.66 -1.98 16.98
C PRO A 115 -1.94 -3.05 17.81
N ASN A 116 -2.67 -3.94 18.48
CA ASN A 116 -2.11 -5.00 19.31
C ASN A 116 -1.95 -6.34 18.56
N LYS A 117 -2.26 -6.37 17.27
CA LYS A 117 -2.14 -7.56 16.44
C LYS A 117 -1.22 -7.31 15.25
N PRO A 118 -0.51 -8.33 14.74
CA PRO A 118 0.23 -8.20 13.50
C PRO A 118 -0.72 -7.79 12.36
N PHE A 119 -0.35 -6.76 11.61
CA PHE A 119 -1.16 -6.30 10.49
C PHE A 119 -1.22 -7.33 9.36
N ALA A 120 -0.06 -7.84 8.95
CA ALA A 120 0.04 -8.82 7.89
C ALA A 120 0.40 -10.20 8.45
N ARG A 121 -0.24 -11.24 7.93
CA ARG A 121 0.07 -12.64 8.26
C ARG A 121 0.46 -13.37 6.99
N SER A 122 1.50 -14.18 7.11
CA SER A 122 1.90 -15.11 6.06
C SER A 122 0.86 -16.23 5.96
N VAL A 123 0.34 -16.46 4.77
CA VAL A 123 -0.73 -17.43 4.54
C VAL A 123 -0.43 -18.37 3.33
#